data_5062996348fab7444d5dcb4f73b82284
#
_entry.id   5062996348fab7444d5dcb4f73b82284
#
_cell.length_a   1.000
_cell.length_b   1.000
_cell.length_c   1.000
_cell.angle_alpha   90.00
_cell.angle_beta   90.00
_cell.angle_gamma   90.00
#
_symmetry.space_group_name_H-M   'P 1'
#
loop_
_entity.id
_entity.type
_entity.pdbx_description
1 polymer ?
#
loop_
_entity_poly.entity_id
_entity_poly.type
_entity_poly.pdbx_seq_one_letter_code
_entity_poly.pdbx_strand_id
1 'polypeptide(L)'
;VSISSQHDAIIVGAGPNGLAAAITLAQAGCRVLVLEAKATVGGGLRTGELTLPGFHHDICSAIHPLGLGSPFFRNLPLADFGLSWIQPTIPVAHPLDDGTAVALHRSFDTTADSIGYDGRAWRWLFEPLVANWEKLAPLLLGPLPMPRHPLALAQLGIRALWPATGLAGWLFREERAKALFAGLAAHAILPLEQPITAAFGLILGTLGHTVGWPLPRGGSQRIADALAGYFQSLGGEIVVNQPVQRLAELPSAQAILLDVTPRQVLRLAGDRLPIGYRRQLEKYRYGA
;
A
#
# COMPACT_ATOMS: atom_id res chain seq x y z
N VAL A 1 27.30 17.17 -5.15
CA VAL A 1 26.17 18.09 -5.04
C VAL A 1 26.29 18.81 -3.70
N SER A 2 26.37 20.15 -3.70
CA SER A 2 26.38 20.95 -2.46
C SER A 2 24.96 20.95 -1.90
N ILE A 3 24.72 20.24 -0.79
CA ILE A 3 23.45 20.25 -0.07
C ILE A 3 23.30 21.63 0.58
N SER A 4 22.16 22.30 0.34
CA SER A 4 21.83 23.58 0.99
C SER A 4 21.91 23.45 2.52
N SER A 5 22.38 24.46 3.21
CA SER A 5 22.70 24.40 4.64
C SER A 5 21.49 24.48 5.58
N GLN A 6 20.29 24.67 5.08
CA GLN A 6 19.07 24.81 5.92
C GLN A 6 17.85 24.10 5.30
N HIS A 7 17.51 22.96 5.84
CA HIS A 7 16.25 22.26 5.58
C HIS A 7 15.38 22.27 6.84
N ASP A 8 14.07 22.37 6.67
CA ASP A 8 13.13 22.27 7.78
C ASP A 8 12.93 20.78 8.14
N ALA A 9 12.97 19.90 7.14
CA ALA A 9 12.91 18.45 7.35
C ALA A 9 13.86 17.68 6.43
N ILE A 10 14.39 16.57 6.94
CA ILE A 10 15.17 15.59 6.18
C ILE A 10 14.46 14.23 6.27
N ILE A 11 14.29 13.58 5.13
CA ILE A 11 13.70 12.25 5.03
C ILE A 11 14.75 11.27 4.55
N VAL A 12 14.96 10.19 5.28
CA VAL A 12 15.87 9.11 4.92
C VAL A 12 15.06 7.95 4.36
N GLY A 13 15.19 7.73 3.05
CA GLY A 13 14.44 6.75 2.27
C GLY A 13 13.45 7.43 1.33
N ALA A 14 13.55 7.13 0.04
CA ALA A 14 12.66 7.60 -1.03
C ALA A 14 11.71 6.49 -1.51
N GLY A 15 11.19 5.70 -0.58
CA GLY A 15 10.06 4.80 -0.82
C GLY A 15 8.74 5.58 -0.94
N PRO A 16 7.62 4.92 -1.25
CA PRO A 16 6.33 5.61 -1.41
C PRO A 16 5.90 6.38 -0.16
N ASN A 17 6.21 5.88 1.03
CA ASN A 17 5.85 6.56 2.28
C ASN A 17 6.76 7.76 2.55
N GLY A 18 8.07 7.64 2.31
CA GLY A 18 9.02 8.74 2.41
C GLY A 18 8.68 9.87 1.45
N LEU A 19 8.37 9.55 0.19
CA LEU A 19 7.93 10.53 -0.80
C LEU A 19 6.58 11.16 -0.44
N ALA A 20 5.63 10.39 0.12
CA ALA A 20 4.36 10.93 0.60
C ALA A 20 4.55 11.91 1.74
N ALA A 21 5.41 11.60 2.70
CA ALA A 21 5.78 12.52 3.79
C ALA A 21 6.47 13.77 3.27
N ALA A 22 7.38 13.62 2.29
CA ALA A 22 8.07 14.74 1.65
C ALA A 22 7.10 15.71 0.97
N ILE A 23 6.17 15.16 0.17
CA ILE A 23 5.14 15.94 -0.51
C ILE A 23 4.26 16.68 0.50
N THR A 24 3.81 16.00 1.55
CA THR A 24 2.96 16.59 2.60
C THR A 24 3.63 17.78 3.26
N LEU A 25 4.91 17.66 3.61
CA LEU A 25 5.68 18.75 4.21
C LEU A 25 5.96 19.88 3.22
N ALA A 26 6.31 19.55 1.97
CA ALA A 26 6.54 20.56 0.93
C ALA A 26 5.27 21.36 0.59
N GLN A 27 4.10 20.70 0.53
CA GLN A 27 2.80 21.37 0.39
C GLN A 27 2.48 22.32 1.55
N ALA A 28 3.02 22.05 2.75
CA ALA A 28 2.92 22.94 3.91
C ALA A 28 3.97 24.07 3.91
N GLY A 29 4.78 24.20 2.85
CA GLY A 29 5.79 25.24 2.70
C GLY A 29 7.13 24.93 3.36
N CYS A 30 7.36 23.70 3.82
CA CYS A 30 8.64 23.28 4.40
C CYS A 30 9.68 23.03 3.30
N ARG A 31 10.93 23.38 3.57
CA ARG A 31 12.08 23.00 2.74
C ARG A 31 12.49 21.57 3.12
N VAL A 32 12.33 20.64 2.21
CA VAL A 32 12.51 19.21 2.49
C VAL A 32 13.59 18.61 1.62
N LEU A 33 14.51 17.88 2.26
CA LEU A 33 15.53 17.06 1.62
C LEU A 33 15.19 15.58 1.79
N VAL A 34 15.20 14.82 0.70
CA VAL A 34 15.07 13.36 0.71
C VAL A 34 16.41 12.74 0.33
N LEU A 35 16.90 11.82 1.15
CA LEU A 35 18.13 11.06 0.91
C LEU A 35 17.81 9.60 0.61
N GLU A 36 18.23 9.12 -0.54
CA GLU A 36 18.03 7.74 -1.00
C GLU A 36 19.38 7.03 -1.18
N ALA A 37 19.49 5.85 -0.59
CA ALA A 37 20.71 5.07 -0.63
C ALA A 37 21.01 4.45 -2.02
N LYS A 38 19.98 4.21 -2.83
CA LYS A 38 20.08 3.60 -4.15
C LYS A 38 20.17 4.67 -5.25
N ALA A 39 20.47 4.21 -6.47
CA ALA A 39 20.56 5.08 -7.65
C ALA A 39 19.19 5.61 -8.11
N THR A 40 18.08 4.97 -7.70
CA THR A 40 16.71 5.36 -8.03
C THR A 40 15.85 5.42 -6.80
N VAL A 41 14.90 6.33 -6.78
CA VAL A 41 13.80 6.37 -5.81
C VAL A 41 12.89 5.15 -5.96
N GLY A 42 11.97 4.94 -5.02
CA GLY A 42 10.86 4.01 -5.18
C GLY A 42 10.76 2.90 -4.14
N GLY A 43 11.86 2.54 -3.45
CA GLY A 43 11.78 1.46 -2.45
C GLY A 43 11.23 0.16 -3.05
N GLY A 44 10.08 -0.30 -2.56
CA GLY A 44 9.37 -1.48 -3.09
C GLY A 44 8.65 -1.26 -4.43
N LEU A 45 8.62 -0.03 -4.96
CA LEU A 45 8.02 0.28 -6.26
C LEU A 45 9.02 0.17 -7.43
N ARG A 46 10.24 -0.28 -7.20
CA ARG A 46 11.24 -0.37 -8.27
C ARG A 46 10.85 -1.41 -9.31
N THR A 47 11.06 -1.03 -10.58
CA THR A 47 10.97 -1.92 -11.74
C THR A 47 12.36 -2.05 -12.34
N GLY A 48 12.72 -3.21 -12.82
CA GLY A 48 14.03 -3.45 -13.43
C GLY A 48 14.04 -4.65 -14.38
N GLU A 49 15.08 -4.75 -15.17
CA GLU A 49 15.33 -5.90 -16.02
C GLU A 49 16.02 -7.00 -15.18
N LEU A 50 15.23 -8.02 -14.77
CA LEU A 50 15.69 -9.06 -13.86
C LEU A 50 15.99 -10.41 -14.57
N THR A 51 15.52 -10.58 -15.81
CA THR A 51 15.64 -11.83 -16.57
C THR A 51 16.40 -11.59 -17.87
N LEU A 52 15.71 -11.25 -18.93
CA LEU A 52 16.26 -11.00 -20.24
C LEU A 52 16.24 -9.49 -20.54
N PRO A 53 17.17 -8.96 -21.36
CA PRO A 53 17.16 -7.57 -21.78
C PRO A 53 15.82 -7.18 -22.41
N GLY A 54 15.29 -6.03 -22.04
CA GLY A 54 14.00 -5.53 -22.50
C GLY A 54 12.78 -6.07 -21.73
N PHE A 55 12.95 -7.05 -20.84
CA PHE A 55 11.86 -7.53 -19.98
C PHE A 55 11.89 -6.86 -18.62
N HIS A 56 10.92 -5.99 -18.41
CA HIS A 56 10.78 -5.23 -17.15
C HIS A 56 9.93 -5.99 -16.15
N HIS A 57 10.44 -6.09 -14.91
CA HIS A 57 9.77 -6.75 -13.80
C HIS A 57 9.67 -5.80 -12.61
N ASP A 58 8.52 -5.79 -11.96
CA ASP A 58 8.38 -5.13 -10.68
C ASP A 58 9.05 -5.98 -9.59
N ILE A 59 9.96 -5.36 -8.84
CA ILE A 59 10.83 -6.08 -7.89
C ILE A 59 10.06 -6.55 -6.67
N CYS A 60 9.05 -5.80 -6.24
CA CYS A 60 8.28 -6.10 -5.04
C CYS A 60 6.77 -6.03 -5.31
N SER A 61 6.19 -4.85 -5.49
CA SER A 61 4.76 -4.68 -5.71
C SER A 61 4.45 -4.29 -7.14
N ALA A 62 3.48 -4.97 -7.78
CA ALA A 62 3.12 -4.77 -9.19
C ALA A 62 1.70 -4.24 -9.37
N ILE A 63 0.80 -4.49 -8.42
CA ILE A 63 -0.62 -4.16 -8.49
C ILE A 63 -1.00 -3.26 -7.31
N HIS A 64 -1.70 -2.16 -7.58
CA HIS A 64 -1.84 -1.07 -6.62
C HIS A 64 -3.29 -0.63 -6.35
N PRO A 65 -4.20 -1.54 -5.93
CA PRO A 65 -5.57 -1.17 -5.59
C PRO A 65 -5.60 -0.18 -4.41
N LEU A 66 -4.75 -0.39 -3.39
CA LEU A 66 -4.62 0.54 -2.26
C LEU A 66 -4.08 1.91 -2.68
N GLY A 67 -3.15 1.95 -3.64
CA GLY A 67 -2.64 3.21 -4.17
C GLY A 67 -3.74 4.04 -4.84
N LEU A 68 -4.47 3.44 -5.80
CA LEU A 68 -5.56 4.14 -6.48
C LEU A 68 -6.78 4.39 -5.57
N GLY A 69 -7.01 3.52 -4.57
CA GLY A 69 -8.06 3.69 -3.57
C GLY A 69 -7.74 4.69 -2.46
N SER A 70 -6.48 5.10 -2.32
CA SER A 70 -6.03 6.01 -1.26
C SER A 70 -6.46 7.45 -1.52
N PRO A 71 -7.09 8.11 -0.53
CA PRO A 71 -7.39 9.55 -0.63
C PRO A 71 -6.14 10.40 -0.88
N PHE A 72 -4.99 10.02 -0.30
CA PHE A 72 -3.73 10.74 -0.52
C PHE A 72 -3.34 10.73 -2.00
N PHE A 73 -3.17 9.55 -2.60
CA PHE A 73 -2.71 9.44 -3.99
C PHE A 73 -3.69 10.02 -5.00
N ARG A 74 -5.01 9.87 -4.77
CA ARG A 74 -6.05 10.43 -5.65
C ARG A 74 -6.08 11.95 -5.71
N ASN A 75 -5.62 12.60 -4.65
CA ASN A 75 -5.58 14.06 -4.55
C ASN A 75 -4.29 14.67 -5.11
N LEU A 76 -3.35 13.84 -5.58
CA LEU A 76 -2.11 14.31 -6.19
C LEU A 76 -2.23 14.36 -7.72
N PRO A 77 -1.61 15.33 -8.38
CA PRO A 77 -1.67 15.48 -9.84
C PRO A 77 -0.68 14.53 -10.54
N LEU A 78 -0.63 13.25 -10.15
CA LEU A 78 0.40 12.31 -10.62
C LEU A 78 0.31 12.03 -12.13
N ALA A 79 -0.86 12.22 -12.73
CA ALA A 79 -1.02 12.09 -14.17
C ALA A 79 -0.21 13.16 -14.93
N ASP A 80 -0.09 14.37 -14.39
CA ASP A 80 0.71 15.46 -14.97
C ASP A 80 2.21 15.14 -14.92
N PHE A 81 2.60 14.21 -14.05
CA PHE A 81 3.97 13.69 -13.92
C PHE A 81 4.15 12.30 -14.57
N GLY A 82 3.29 11.94 -15.51
CA GLY A 82 3.44 10.78 -16.38
C GLY A 82 2.91 9.46 -15.84
N LEU A 83 2.19 9.46 -14.69
CA LEU A 83 1.55 8.26 -14.19
C LEU A 83 0.26 7.97 -14.97
N SER A 84 0.19 6.82 -15.59
CA SER A 84 -1.03 6.29 -16.19
C SER A 84 -1.28 4.86 -15.75
N TRP A 85 -2.57 4.49 -15.65
CA TRP A 85 -2.99 3.19 -15.12
C TRP A 85 -3.55 2.29 -16.21
N ILE A 86 -3.23 1.00 -16.12
CA ILE A 86 -3.84 -0.07 -16.88
C ILE A 86 -4.84 -0.78 -15.96
N GLN A 87 -6.08 -0.91 -16.40
CA GLN A 87 -7.11 -1.69 -15.72
C GLN A 87 -7.28 -3.03 -16.46
N PRO A 88 -6.95 -4.16 -15.85
CA PRO A 88 -7.22 -5.45 -16.44
C PRO A 88 -8.73 -5.70 -16.52
N THR A 89 -9.18 -6.39 -17.57
CA THR A 89 -10.58 -6.78 -17.74
C THR A 89 -11.06 -7.67 -16.59
N ILE A 90 -10.18 -8.55 -16.11
CA ILE A 90 -10.38 -9.40 -14.95
C ILE A 90 -9.36 -8.99 -13.89
N PRO A 91 -9.79 -8.26 -12.83
CA PRO A 91 -8.93 -7.86 -11.74
C PRO A 91 -8.19 -9.01 -11.06
N VAL A 92 -8.90 -10.09 -10.72
CA VAL A 92 -8.34 -11.27 -10.02
C VAL A 92 -9.00 -12.53 -10.57
N ALA A 93 -8.21 -13.56 -10.78
CA ALA A 93 -8.71 -14.90 -11.09
C ALA A 93 -7.94 -15.94 -10.27
N HIS A 94 -8.68 -16.95 -9.79
CA HIS A 94 -8.09 -18.10 -9.12
C HIS A 94 -8.42 -19.37 -9.90
N PRO A 95 -7.42 -20.10 -10.43
CA PRO A 95 -7.62 -21.43 -10.99
C PRO A 95 -7.97 -22.40 -9.84
N LEU A 96 -8.80 -23.38 -10.15
CA LEU A 96 -9.24 -24.41 -9.23
C LEU A 96 -8.71 -25.77 -9.70
N ASP A 97 -8.65 -26.75 -8.79
CA ASP A 97 -8.10 -28.08 -9.06
C ASP A 97 -8.92 -28.88 -10.07
N ASP A 98 -10.19 -28.52 -10.26
CA ASP A 98 -11.08 -29.11 -11.26
C ASP A 98 -10.85 -28.62 -12.71
N GLY A 99 -9.83 -27.73 -12.90
CA GLY A 99 -9.51 -27.13 -14.18
C GLY A 99 -10.36 -25.92 -14.55
N THR A 100 -11.29 -25.50 -13.67
CA THR A 100 -12.05 -24.26 -13.83
C THR A 100 -11.34 -23.09 -13.17
N ALA A 101 -11.93 -21.89 -13.24
CA ALA A 101 -11.45 -20.72 -12.52
C ALA A 101 -12.63 -19.91 -11.97
N VAL A 102 -12.39 -19.15 -10.93
CA VAL A 102 -13.31 -18.13 -10.42
C VAL A 102 -12.66 -16.76 -10.56
N ALA A 103 -13.45 -15.76 -10.94
CA ALA A 103 -12.93 -14.42 -11.23
C ALA A 103 -13.68 -13.34 -10.44
N LEU A 104 -12.91 -12.37 -9.96
CA LEU A 104 -13.42 -11.09 -9.48
C LEU A 104 -13.47 -10.12 -10.66
N HIS A 105 -14.61 -9.51 -10.87
CA HIS A 105 -14.80 -8.43 -11.83
C HIS A 105 -15.16 -7.14 -11.09
N ARG A 106 -15.01 -5.99 -11.73
CA ARG A 106 -15.50 -4.73 -11.15
C ARG A 106 -17.01 -4.73 -10.99
N SER A 107 -17.73 -5.34 -11.93
CA SER A 107 -19.18 -5.54 -11.84
C SER A 107 -19.53 -6.62 -10.81
N PHE A 108 -20.48 -6.31 -9.92
CA PHE A 108 -21.06 -7.29 -9.00
C PHE A 108 -21.81 -8.39 -9.75
N ASP A 109 -22.56 -8.05 -10.81
CA ASP A 109 -23.32 -9.01 -11.59
C ASP A 109 -22.40 -10.08 -12.19
N THR A 110 -21.36 -9.63 -12.89
CA THR A 110 -20.40 -10.53 -13.53
C THR A 110 -19.64 -11.38 -12.50
N THR A 111 -19.30 -10.80 -11.33
CA THR A 111 -18.66 -11.57 -10.25
C THR A 111 -19.62 -12.60 -9.65
N ALA A 112 -20.88 -12.20 -9.40
CA ALA A 112 -21.89 -13.08 -8.85
C ALA A 112 -22.18 -14.27 -9.80
N ASP A 113 -22.24 -14.01 -11.11
CA ASP A 113 -22.40 -15.05 -12.12
C ASP A 113 -21.18 -16.01 -12.13
N SER A 114 -19.97 -15.49 -12.01
CA SER A 114 -18.74 -16.29 -11.90
C SER A 114 -18.69 -17.18 -10.65
N ILE A 115 -19.25 -16.70 -9.54
CA ILE A 115 -19.30 -17.40 -8.27
C ILE A 115 -20.43 -18.43 -8.23
N GLY A 116 -21.55 -18.18 -8.91
CA GLY A 116 -22.70 -19.07 -8.92
C GLY A 116 -23.61 -18.90 -7.70
N TYR A 117 -23.90 -19.99 -6.99
CA TYR A 117 -24.87 -20.02 -5.89
C TYR A 117 -24.62 -18.95 -4.83
N ASP A 118 -23.38 -18.69 -4.49
CA ASP A 118 -22.97 -17.73 -3.46
C ASP A 118 -22.94 -16.27 -3.93
N GLY A 119 -23.36 -15.98 -5.15
CA GLY A 119 -23.34 -14.61 -5.69
C GLY A 119 -24.15 -13.61 -4.85
N ARG A 120 -25.28 -14.04 -4.23
CA ARG A 120 -26.05 -13.20 -3.30
C ARG A 120 -25.29 -12.91 -2.00
N ALA A 121 -24.60 -13.93 -1.46
CA ALA A 121 -23.81 -13.79 -0.25
C ALA A 121 -22.61 -12.86 -0.49
N TRP A 122 -21.98 -12.96 -1.66
CA TRP A 122 -20.91 -12.04 -2.09
C TRP A 122 -21.39 -10.59 -2.13
N ARG A 123 -22.55 -10.33 -2.78
CA ARG A 123 -23.14 -8.97 -2.81
C ARG A 123 -23.42 -8.46 -1.41
N TRP A 124 -24.09 -9.26 -0.58
CA TRP A 124 -24.39 -8.90 0.80
C TRP A 124 -23.14 -8.51 1.61
N LEU A 125 -22.00 -9.18 1.34
CA LEU A 125 -20.75 -8.91 2.00
C LEU A 125 -20.13 -7.60 1.52
N PHE A 126 -20.06 -7.37 0.22
CA PHE A 126 -19.24 -6.33 -0.39
C PHE A 126 -20.01 -5.06 -0.79
N GLU A 127 -21.25 -5.12 -1.24
CA GLU A 127 -21.99 -3.93 -1.66
C GLU A 127 -22.05 -2.82 -0.60
N PRO A 128 -22.30 -3.10 0.71
CA PRO A 128 -22.28 -2.08 1.72
C PRO A 128 -20.91 -1.44 1.93
N LEU A 129 -19.82 -2.22 1.75
CA LEU A 129 -18.46 -1.74 1.89
C LEU A 129 -18.07 -0.85 0.71
N VAL A 130 -18.44 -1.25 -0.50
CA VAL A 130 -18.23 -0.47 -1.73
C VAL A 130 -19.00 0.85 -1.66
N ALA A 131 -20.29 0.82 -1.28
CA ALA A 131 -21.12 2.02 -1.13
C ALA A 131 -20.60 3.01 -0.08
N ASN A 132 -19.84 2.51 0.91
CA ASN A 132 -19.26 3.33 1.97
C ASN A 132 -17.74 3.52 1.84
N TRP A 133 -17.12 3.13 0.71
CA TRP A 133 -15.66 3.19 0.57
C TRP A 133 -15.10 4.59 0.82
N GLU A 134 -15.71 5.62 0.30
CA GLU A 134 -15.27 7.02 0.50
C GLU A 134 -15.27 7.46 1.98
N LYS A 135 -16.10 6.83 2.81
CA LYS A 135 -16.15 7.07 4.27
C LYS A 135 -15.13 6.19 5.01
N LEU A 136 -14.85 5.00 4.49
CA LEU A 136 -13.93 4.03 5.09
C LEU A 136 -12.47 4.33 4.75
N ALA A 137 -12.17 4.73 3.52
CA ALA A 137 -10.82 4.93 3.06
C ALA A 137 -9.99 5.90 3.92
N PRO A 138 -10.49 7.08 4.35
CA PRO A 138 -9.74 7.97 5.23
C PRO A 138 -9.47 7.37 6.63
N LEU A 139 -10.36 6.47 7.10
CA LEU A 139 -10.20 5.82 8.40
C LEU A 139 -9.18 4.68 8.35
N LEU A 140 -9.09 3.99 7.19
CA LEU A 140 -8.23 2.82 7.00
C LEU A 140 -6.84 3.19 6.47
N LEU A 141 -6.74 4.25 5.67
CA LEU A 141 -5.54 4.62 4.91
C LEU A 141 -5.00 6.00 5.29
N GLY A 142 -5.49 6.58 6.37
CA GLY A 142 -5.06 7.87 6.91
C GLY A 142 -4.72 7.81 8.39
N PRO A 143 -4.36 8.96 9.00
CA PRO A 143 -4.24 9.05 10.44
C PRO A 143 -5.55 8.65 11.11
N LEU A 144 -5.50 7.94 12.24
CA LEU A 144 -6.69 7.47 12.97
C LEU A 144 -7.50 8.67 13.53
N PRO A 145 -8.56 9.14 12.84
CA PRO A 145 -9.41 10.19 13.36
C PRO A 145 -10.47 9.62 14.30
N MET A 146 -11.15 10.47 15.05
CA MET A 146 -12.42 10.08 15.67
C MET A 146 -13.38 9.59 14.59
N PRO A 147 -13.99 8.40 14.74
CA PRO A 147 -14.85 7.83 13.71
C PRO A 147 -16.08 8.70 13.43
N ARG A 148 -16.11 9.35 12.28
CA ARG A 148 -17.29 10.15 11.84
C ARG A 148 -18.43 9.28 11.32
N HIS A 149 -18.14 8.01 10.99
CA HIS A 149 -19.10 7.06 10.42
C HIS A 149 -19.03 5.71 11.17
N PRO A 150 -19.48 5.67 12.45
CA PRO A 150 -19.29 4.49 13.31
C PRO A 150 -20.04 3.25 12.78
N LEU A 151 -21.20 3.40 12.14
CA LEU A 151 -21.94 2.27 11.56
C LEU A 151 -21.19 1.62 10.37
N ALA A 152 -20.62 2.42 9.48
CA ALA A 152 -19.84 1.90 8.37
C ALA A 152 -18.58 1.18 8.88
N LEU A 153 -17.92 1.75 9.89
CA LEU A 153 -16.77 1.12 10.52
C LEU A 153 -17.14 -0.17 11.24
N ALA A 154 -18.28 -0.22 11.93
CA ALA A 154 -18.76 -1.43 12.59
C ALA A 154 -19.09 -2.55 11.60
N GLN A 155 -19.71 -2.22 10.46
CA GLN A 155 -20.00 -3.19 9.39
C GLN A 155 -18.75 -3.87 8.85
N LEU A 156 -17.68 -3.11 8.67
CA LEU A 156 -16.38 -3.67 8.31
C LEU A 156 -15.71 -4.37 9.51
N GLY A 157 -15.62 -3.67 10.64
CA GLY A 157 -14.79 -4.07 11.79
C GLY A 157 -15.19 -5.40 12.41
N ILE A 158 -16.49 -5.65 12.60
CA ILE A 158 -16.97 -6.92 13.16
C ILE A 158 -16.55 -8.11 12.29
N ARG A 159 -16.64 -7.96 10.96
CA ARG A 159 -16.25 -9.02 10.02
C ARG A 159 -14.74 -9.11 9.83
N ALA A 160 -14.05 -7.98 9.89
CA ALA A 160 -12.60 -7.88 9.74
C ALA A 160 -11.81 -8.59 10.87
N LEU A 161 -12.41 -8.71 12.06
CA LEU A 161 -11.79 -9.40 13.19
C LEU A 161 -11.79 -10.93 13.05
N TRP A 162 -12.56 -11.48 12.12
CA TRP A 162 -12.65 -12.93 11.92
C TRP A 162 -11.41 -13.50 11.22
N PRO A 163 -11.12 -14.80 11.44
CA PRO A 163 -10.31 -15.58 10.52
C PRO A 163 -10.96 -15.62 9.14
N ALA A 164 -10.17 -15.54 8.08
CA ALA A 164 -10.69 -15.59 6.71
C ALA A 164 -11.40 -16.92 6.42
N THR A 165 -10.85 -18.04 6.86
CA THR A 165 -11.45 -19.37 6.74
C THR A 165 -12.78 -19.45 7.50
N GLY A 166 -12.85 -18.86 8.71
CA GLY A 166 -14.07 -18.82 9.50
C GLY A 166 -15.18 -18.02 8.84
N LEU A 167 -14.86 -16.80 8.35
CA LEU A 167 -15.83 -15.96 7.65
C LEU A 167 -16.31 -16.61 6.35
N ALA A 168 -15.38 -17.13 5.55
CA ALA A 168 -15.69 -17.80 4.28
C ALA A 168 -16.57 -19.05 4.50
N GLY A 169 -16.21 -19.89 5.47
CA GLY A 169 -16.97 -21.10 5.80
C GLY A 169 -18.37 -20.82 6.36
N TRP A 170 -18.54 -19.72 7.10
CA TRP A 170 -19.86 -19.31 7.60
C TRP A 170 -20.76 -18.72 6.50
N LEU A 171 -20.17 -17.98 5.55
CA LEU A 171 -20.93 -17.21 4.58
C LEU A 171 -21.16 -17.96 3.27
N PHE A 172 -20.16 -18.69 2.77
CA PHE A 172 -20.17 -19.32 1.46
C PHE A 172 -20.35 -20.83 1.55
N ARG A 173 -21.09 -21.37 0.60
CA ARG A 173 -21.33 -22.83 0.47
C ARG A 173 -20.37 -23.47 -0.51
N GLU A 174 -20.14 -22.81 -1.66
CA GLU A 174 -19.34 -23.34 -2.76
C GLU A 174 -17.86 -22.97 -2.62
N GLU A 175 -17.00 -23.89 -3.07
CA GLU A 175 -15.55 -23.68 -3.03
C GLU A 175 -15.09 -22.48 -3.88
N ARG A 176 -15.81 -22.17 -4.95
CA ARG A 176 -15.49 -21.02 -5.83
C ARG A 176 -15.48 -19.69 -5.05
N ALA A 177 -16.52 -19.44 -4.29
CA ALA A 177 -16.60 -18.21 -3.47
C ALA A 177 -15.57 -18.21 -2.34
N LYS A 178 -15.38 -19.36 -1.67
CA LYS A 178 -14.38 -19.52 -0.61
C LYS A 178 -12.97 -19.30 -1.15
N ALA A 179 -12.63 -19.90 -2.30
CA ALA A 179 -11.32 -19.76 -2.94
C ALA A 179 -11.04 -18.31 -3.34
N LEU A 180 -12.02 -17.62 -3.96
CA LEU A 180 -11.87 -16.23 -4.34
C LEU A 180 -11.61 -15.35 -3.11
N PHE A 181 -12.40 -15.51 -2.04
CA PHE A 181 -12.22 -14.75 -0.80
C PHE A 181 -10.89 -15.07 -0.09
N ALA A 182 -10.54 -16.37 -0.02
CA ALA A 182 -9.29 -16.82 0.60
C ALA A 182 -8.06 -16.28 -0.13
N GLY A 183 -8.06 -16.29 -1.47
CA GLY A 183 -6.97 -15.74 -2.26
C GLY A 183 -6.78 -14.22 -2.03
N LEU A 184 -7.87 -13.46 -1.90
CA LEU A 184 -7.80 -12.05 -1.50
C LEU A 184 -7.24 -11.91 -0.07
N ALA A 185 -7.68 -12.74 0.87
CA ALA A 185 -7.25 -12.71 2.26
C ALA A 185 -5.79 -13.17 2.46
N ALA A 186 -5.26 -13.99 1.55
CA ALA A 186 -3.88 -14.48 1.58
C ALA A 186 -2.82 -13.35 1.50
N HIS A 187 -3.21 -12.16 1.04
CA HIS A 187 -2.36 -10.97 1.12
C HIS A 187 -2.02 -10.54 2.56
N ALA A 188 -2.66 -11.12 3.58
CA ALA A 188 -2.26 -10.96 4.98
C ALA A 188 -0.87 -11.56 5.26
N ILE A 189 -0.39 -12.49 4.41
CA ILE A 189 0.86 -13.25 4.62
C ILE A 189 0.85 -13.96 6.00
N LEU A 190 -0.33 -14.42 6.40
CA LEU A 190 -0.58 -15.13 7.65
C LEU A 190 -1.43 -16.36 7.36
N PRO A 191 -1.38 -17.43 8.20
CA PRO A 191 -2.35 -18.51 8.16
C PRO A 191 -3.78 -17.96 8.24
N LEU A 192 -4.65 -18.38 7.32
CA LEU A 192 -5.99 -17.80 7.16
C LEU A 192 -6.95 -18.15 8.33
N GLU A 193 -6.54 -19.04 9.21
CA GLU A 193 -7.21 -19.39 10.47
C GLU A 193 -6.95 -18.37 11.59
N GLN A 194 -6.00 -17.46 11.39
CA GLN A 194 -5.71 -16.43 12.38
C GLN A 194 -6.74 -15.29 12.33
N PRO A 195 -7.10 -14.72 13.50
CA PRO A 195 -7.93 -13.53 13.56
C PRO A 195 -7.39 -12.39 12.69
N ILE A 196 -8.29 -11.53 12.22
CA ILE A 196 -8.00 -10.33 11.41
C ILE A 196 -7.62 -10.64 9.95
N THR A 197 -7.36 -11.88 9.56
CA THR A 197 -7.02 -12.20 8.16
C THR A 197 -8.17 -11.90 7.19
N ALA A 198 -9.43 -11.97 7.64
CA ALA A 198 -10.58 -11.56 6.84
C ALA A 198 -10.55 -10.08 6.44
N ALA A 199 -9.90 -9.20 7.21
CA ALA A 199 -9.78 -7.78 6.90
C ALA A 199 -9.15 -7.55 5.52
N PHE A 200 -8.12 -8.31 5.19
CA PHE A 200 -7.43 -8.21 3.90
C PHE A 200 -8.36 -8.61 2.75
N GLY A 201 -9.08 -9.73 2.89
CA GLY A 201 -10.07 -10.15 1.90
C GLY A 201 -11.18 -9.12 1.69
N LEU A 202 -11.68 -8.54 2.78
CA LEU A 202 -12.72 -7.50 2.74
C LEU A 202 -12.24 -6.22 2.07
N ILE A 203 -11.06 -5.72 2.44
CA ILE A 203 -10.51 -4.48 1.86
C ILE A 203 -10.18 -4.68 0.39
N LEU A 204 -9.47 -5.73 0.04
CA LEU A 204 -9.05 -5.98 -1.35
C LEU A 204 -10.22 -6.32 -2.26
N GLY A 205 -11.21 -7.10 -1.79
CA GLY A 205 -12.44 -7.35 -2.52
C GLY A 205 -13.25 -6.07 -2.76
N THR A 206 -13.36 -5.21 -1.74
CA THR A 206 -14.02 -3.89 -1.87
C THR A 206 -13.31 -3.02 -2.90
N LEU A 207 -11.98 -2.96 -2.86
CA LEU A 207 -11.18 -2.23 -3.84
C LEU A 207 -11.33 -2.80 -5.25
N GLY A 208 -11.40 -4.11 -5.39
CA GLY A 208 -11.62 -4.78 -6.67
C GLY A 208 -12.90 -4.31 -7.37
N HIS A 209 -13.98 -4.10 -6.60
CA HIS A 209 -15.24 -3.57 -7.12
C HIS A 209 -15.25 -2.04 -7.27
N THR A 210 -14.50 -1.30 -6.46
CA THR A 210 -14.47 0.18 -6.51
C THR A 210 -13.51 0.71 -7.56
N VAL A 211 -12.22 0.43 -7.39
CA VAL A 211 -11.14 1.00 -8.21
C VAL A 211 -10.51 -0.02 -9.17
N GLY A 212 -10.85 -1.30 -9.02
CA GLY A 212 -10.21 -2.39 -9.74
C GLY A 212 -8.85 -2.77 -9.17
N TRP A 213 -8.04 -3.46 -9.97
CA TRP A 213 -6.67 -3.87 -9.63
C TRP A 213 -5.69 -3.29 -10.65
N PRO A 214 -5.42 -1.98 -10.56
CA PRO A 214 -4.64 -1.25 -11.54
C PRO A 214 -3.16 -1.63 -11.49
N LEU A 215 -2.55 -1.62 -12.68
CA LEU A 215 -1.11 -1.66 -12.87
C LEU A 215 -0.65 -0.32 -13.46
N PRO A 216 0.48 0.25 -13.03
CA PRO A 216 1.02 1.43 -13.68
C PRO A 216 1.62 1.05 -15.05
N ARG A 217 1.29 1.82 -16.08
CA ARG A 217 1.87 1.62 -17.41
C ARG A 217 3.37 1.87 -17.37
N GLY A 218 4.16 0.88 -17.73
CA GLY A 218 5.62 0.95 -17.70
C GLY A 218 6.24 0.54 -16.35
N GLY A 219 5.47 -0.13 -15.48
CA GLY A 219 5.92 -0.69 -14.22
C GLY A 219 5.71 0.22 -13.01
N SER A 220 5.84 -0.35 -11.83
CA SER A 220 5.59 0.33 -10.55
C SER A 220 6.52 1.49 -10.27
N GLN A 221 7.71 1.51 -10.86
CA GLN A 221 8.64 2.64 -10.81
C GLN A 221 7.98 3.95 -11.23
N ARG A 222 7.02 3.92 -12.16
CA ARG A 222 6.33 5.12 -12.62
C ARG A 222 5.54 5.84 -11.53
N ILE A 223 5.08 5.12 -10.51
CA ILE A 223 4.46 5.75 -9.32
C ILE A 223 5.52 6.57 -8.57
N ALA A 224 6.68 5.98 -8.33
CA ALA A 224 7.76 6.64 -7.62
C ALA A 224 8.31 7.84 -8.40
N ASP A 225 8.46 7.70 -9.73
CA ASP A 225 8.92 8.78 -10.60
C ASP A 225 7.94 9.96 -10.58
N ALA A 226 6.64 9.69 -10.66
CA ALA A 226 5.60 10.72 -10.59
C ALA A 226 5.55 11.43 -9.23
N LEU A 227 5.68 10.67 -8.12
CA LEU A 227 5.77 11.26 -6.77
C LEU A 227 7.01 12.14 -6.64
N ALA A 228 8.17 11.67 -7.09
CA ALA A 228 9.41 12.42 -7.06
C ALA A 228 9.34 13.69 -7.92
N GLY A 229 8.81 13.58 -9.13
CA GLY A 229 8.61 14.72 -10.03
C GLY A 229 7.69 15.77 -9.42
N TYR A 230 6.57 15.34 -8.84
CA TYR A 230 5.67 16.27 -8.13
C TYR A 230 6.34 16.90 -6.93
N PHE A 231 7.04 16.14 -6.09
CA PHE A 231 7.78 16.68 -4.95
C PHE A 231 8.81 17.73 -5.37
N GLN A 232 9.57 17.46 -6.44
CA GLN A 232 10.56 18.40 -6.98
C GLN A 232 9.90 19.67 -7.54
N SER A 233 8.71 19.57 -8.15
CA SER A 233 7.96 20.74 -8.61
C SER A 233 7.50 21.65 -7.47
N LEU A 234 7.39 21.13 -6.24
CA LEU A 234 7.13 21.90 -5.02
C LEU A 234 8.40 22.53 -4.42
N GLY A 235 9.55 22.40 -5.09
CA GLY A 235 10.85 22.90 -4.59
C GLY A 235 11.59 21.92 -3.66
N GLY A 236 11.15 20.67 -3.58
CA GLY A 236 11.81 19.63 -2.80
C GLY A 236 13.10 19.13 -3.44
N GLU A 237 14.06 18.71 -2.64
CA GLU A 237 15.37 18.21 -3.06
C GLU A 237 15.47 16.68 -2.81
N ILE A 238 15.93 15.91 -3.81
CA ILE A 238 16.20 14.49 -3.71
C ILE A 238 17.66 14.23 -4.06
N VAL A 239 18.38 13.55 -3.16
CA VAL A 239 19.75 13.09 -3.42
C VAL A 239 19.77 11.56 -3.38
N VAL A 240 20.06 10.95 -4.52
CA VAL A 240 20.21 9.49 -4.67
C VAL A 240 21.69 9.08 -4.49
N ASN A 241 21.96 7.76 -4.38
CA ASN A 241 23.30 7.23 -4.08
C ASN A 241 23.90 7.79 -2.79
N GLN A 242 23.05 8.20 -1.85
CA GLN A 242 23.45 8.80 -0.59
C GLN A 242 23.01 7.93 0.61
N PRO A 243 23.74 6.83 0.90
CA PRO A 243 23.43 6.01 2.06
C PRO A 243 23.78 6.77 3.36
N VAL A 244 22.79 6.98 4.21
CA VAL A 244 22.99 7.53 5.55
C VAL A 244 23.46 6.41 6.48
N GLN A 245 24.57 6.60 7.16
CA GLN A 245 25.12 5.62 8.11
C GLN A 245 24.78 5.98 9.56
N ARG A 246 24.76 7.26 9.90
CA ARG A 246 24.46 7.80 11.23
C ARG A 246 23.70 9.11 11.13
N LEU A 247 22.78 9.36 12.07
CA LEU A 247 22.04 10.63 12.11
C LEU A 247 22.95 11.85 12.29
N ALA A 248 24.14 11.66 12.88
CA ALA A 248 25.11 12.73 13.07
C ALA A 248 25.75 13.25 11.77
N GLU A 249 25.61 12.51 10.67
CA GLU A 249 26.11 12.88 9.34
C GLU A 249 25.14 13.79 8.58
N LEU A 250 23.90 13.89 9.06
CA LEU A 250 22.87 14.70 8.42
C LEU A 250 23.08 16.19 8.70
N PRO A 251 22.76 17.05 7.74
CA PRO A 251 22.66 18.47 7.98
C PRO A 251 21.68 18.79 9.11
N SER A 252 21.77 19.99 9.68
CA SER A 252 20.83 20.44 10.69
C SER A 252 19.44 20.61 10.09
N ALA A 253 18.42 20.05 10.76
CA ALA A 253 17.01 20.18 10.40
C ALA A 253 16.14 20.15 11.65
N GLN A 254 14.93 20.72 11.57
CA GLN A 254 13.98 20.72 12.70
C GLN A 254 13.38 19.32 12.92
N ALA A 255 13.22 18.55 11.83
CA ALA A 255 12.70 17.18 11.88
C ALA A 255 13.50 16.24 10.98
N ILE A 256 13.68 14.99 11.45
CA ILE A 256 14.26 13.89 10.67
C ILE A 256 13.24 12.76 10.66
N LEU A 257 12.80 12.37 9.46
CA LEU A 257 11.88 11.26 9.24
C LEU A 257 12.66 10.07 8.67
N LEU A 258 12.45 8.90 9.25
CA LEU A 258 13.15 7.67 8.86
C LEU A 258 12.16 6.70 8.19
N ASP A 259 12.09 6.72 6.87
CA ASP A 259 11.33 5.74 6.06
C ASP A 259 12.22 4.52 5.78
N VAL A 260 12.60 3.84 6.85
CA VAL A 260 13.51 2.69 6.85
C VAL A 260 13.01 1.62 7.82
N THR A 261 13.58 0.42 7.73
CA THR A 261 13.17 -0.70 8.58
C THR A 261 13.58 -0.50 10.05
N PRO A 262 12.91 -1.15 11.03
CA PRO A 262 13.27 -1.07 12.44
C PRO A 262 14.74 -1.37 12.74
N ARG A 263 15.35 -2.35 12.05
CA ARG A 263 16.79 -2.64 12.18
C ARG A 263 17.67 -1.49 11.70
N GLN A 264 17.25 -0.82 10.63
CA GLN A 264 17.97 0.36 10.12
C GLN A 264 17.82 1.55 11.07
N VAL A 265 16.62 1.77 11.65
CA VAL A 265 16.42 2.80 12.69
C VAL A 265 17.38 2.58 13.87
N LEU A 266 17.49 1.35 14.37
CA LEU A 266 18.43 1.01 15.44
C LEU A 266 19.90 1.34 15.06
N ARG A 267 20.29 1.03 13.84
CA ARG A 267 21.65 1.30 13.35
C ARG A 267 21.92 2.80 13.21
N LEU A 268 20.94 3.56 12.68
CA LEU A 268 21.10 4.98 12.40
C LEU A 268 21.03 5.85 13.66
N ALA A 269 20.14 5.51 14.59
CA ALA A 269 19.72 6.36 15.71
C ALA A 269 19.83 5.68 17.08
N GLY A 270 20.38 4.47 17.17
CA GLY A 270 20.34 3.65 18.39
C GLY A 270 20.75 4.38 19.66
N ASP A 271 21.79 5.18 19.58
CA ASP A 271 22.33 5.92 20.75
C ASP A 271 21.46 7.13 21.16
N ARG A 272 20.58 7.60 20.27
CA ARG A 272 19.70 8.75 20.48
C ARG A 272 18.28 8.37 20.85
N LEU A 273 17.93 7.08 20.75
CA LEU A 273 16.58 6.60 21.05
C LEU A 273 16.38 6.42 22.57
N PRO A 274 15.20 6.80 23.10
CA PRO A 274 14.82 6.46 24.46
C PRO A 274 14.95 4.93 24.67
N ILE A 275 15.50 4.52 25.82
CA ILE A 275 15.84 3.12 26.08
C ILE A 275 14.64 2.16 25.95
N GLY A 276 13.44 2.62 26.34
CA GLY A 276 12.20 1.84 26.21
C GLY A 276 11.83 1.60 24.75
N TYR A 277 11.93 2.61 23.89
CA TYR A 277 11.64 2.51 22.47
C TYR A 277 12.67 1.66 21.73
N ARG A 278 13.96 1.85 22.04
CA ARG A 278 15.05 1.01 21.51
C ARG A 278 14.78 -0.46 21.80
N ARG A 279 14.43 -0.83 23.04
CA ARG A 279 14.10 -2.20 23.42
C ARG A 279 12.89 -2.76 22.66
N GLN A 280 11.91 -1.94 22.31
CA GLN A 280 10.77 -2.38 21.50
C GLN A 280 11.21 -2.67 20.05
N LEU A 281 12.03 -1.81 19.45
CA LEU A 281 12.57 -2.03 18.11
C LEU A 281 13.47 -3.29 18.05
N GLU A 282 14.27 -3.55 19.09
CA GLU A 282 15.12 -4.75 19.20
C GLU A 282 14.30 -6.05 19.22
N LYS A 283 13.08 -5.99 19.75
CA LYS A 283 12.14 -7.13 19.81
C LYS A 283 11.35 -7.32 18.51
N TYR A 284 11.44 -6.38 17.58
CA TYR A 284 10.68 -6.47 16.34
C TYR A 284 11.11 -7.71 15.53
N ARG A 285 10.12 -8.54 15.18
CA ARG A 285 10.32 -9.74 14.38
C ARG A 285 9.86 -9.49 12.95
N TYR A 286 10.74 -9.80 12.00
CA TYR A 286 10.38 -9.83 10.59
C TYR A 286 9.66 -11.14 10.29
N GLY A 287 8.81 -11.15 9.28
CA GLY A 287 8.25 -12.38 8.73
C GLY A 287 9.34 -13.30 8.16
N ALA A 288 8.99 -14.55 7.97
CA ALA A 288 9.87 -15.57 7.39
C ALA A 288 10.15 -15.29 5.90
#